data_342decca7826a910779b19c93b31d4e4
#
_entry.id   342decca7826a910779b19c93b31d4e4
#
_cell.length_a   1.000
_cell.length_b   1.000
_cell.length_c   1.000
_cell.angle_alpha   90.00
_cell.angle_beta   90.00
_cell.angle_gamma   90.00
#
_symmetry.space_group_name_H-M   'P 1'
#
loop_
_entity.id
_entity.type
_entity.pdbx_description
1 polymer ?
#
loop_
_entity_poly.entity_id
_entity_poly.type
_entity_poly.pdbx_seq_one_letter_code
_entity_poly.pdbx_strand_id
1 'polypeptide(L)'
;MEASQKNAEVINIDRKKPATMPLSVHIKQMVGLYFAQLNGHDAVDLYQMVISEVEKPLLEATLEHTGYNQTKAAKALGLSRSTLRKKLEQYGIN
;
A
#
# COMPACT_ATOMS: atom_id res chain seq x y z
N MET A 1 -6.24 6.07 24.41
CA MET A 1 -5.79 5.78 23.72
C MET A 1 -5.38 5.57 23.23
N GLU A 2 -5.32 5.53 23.27
CA GLU A 2 -4.71 5.15 22.56
C GLU A 2 -4.41 5.57 21.85
N ALA A 3 -4.75 5.90 21.90
CA ALA A 3 -4.28 6.13 21.00
C ALA A 3 -3.86 6.55 20.58
N SER A 4 -3.89 6.97 20.71
CA SER A 4 -3.45 7.16 20.06
C SER A 4 -3.04 6.91 19.85
N GLN A 5 -3.27 6.51 20.04
CA GLN A 5 -2.93 6.01 19.58
C GLN A 5 -2.84 5.86 19.00
N LYS A 6 -3.13 6.00 19.11
CA LYS A 6 -3.22 5.62 18.35
C LYS A 6 -2.84 5.60 17.47
N ASN A 7 -2.66 5.85 17.42
CA ASN A 7 -2.03 5.90 16.29
C ASN A 7 -1.05 4.88 15.99
N ALA A 8 -0.22 4.62 16.67
CA ALA A 8 0.80 3.62 16.51
C ALA A 8 0.21 2.25 16.37
N GLU A 9 -0.90 2.05 16.99
CA GLU A 9 -1.58 0.76 16.87
C GLU A 9 -2.11 0.49 15.50
N VAL A 10 -2.50 1.54 14.81
CA VAL A 10 -3.01 1.40 13.46
C VAL A 10 -1.95 0.84 12.54
N ILE A 11 -0.72 1.22 12.80
CA ILE A 11 0.40 0.81 11.97
C ILE A 11 0.70 -0.65 12.12
N ASN A 12 0.32 -1.23 13.23
CA ASN A 12 0.67 -2.61 13.53
C ASN A 12 -0.49 -3.55 13.31
N ILE A 13 -1.08 -3.47 12.14
CA ILE A 13 -2.21 -4.34 11.81
C ILE A 13 -1.86 -5.79 11.93
N ASP A 14 -0.63 -6.15 11.60
CA ASP A 14 -0.22 -7.54 11.63
C ASP A 14 -0.14 -8.09 13.04
N ARG A 15 0.13 -7.25 14.00
CA ARG A 15 0.28 -7.70 15.39
C ARG A 15 -1.04 -8.07 16.01
N LYS A 16 -2.12 -7.51 15.51
CA LYS A 16 -3.43 -7.75 16.10
C LYS A 16 -4.05 -9.04 15.62
N LYS A 17 -3.45 -9.63 14.62
CA LYS A 17 -3.93 -10.87 14.02
C LYS A 17 -2.78 -11.83 13.92
N PRO A 18 -2.48 -12.53 15.02
CA PRO A 18 -1.29 -13.38 15.03
C PRO A 18 -1.27 -14.45 13.94
N ALA A 19 -2.45 -14.85 13.48
CA ALA A 19 -2.51 -15.83 12.39
C ALA A 19 -2.27 -15.19 11.04
N THR A 20 -2.23 -13.85 10.97
CA THR A 20 -2.06 -13.13 9.72
C THR A 20 -0.59 -12.91 9.45
N MET A 21 -0.18 -13.25 8.25
CA MET A 21 1.20 -13.03 7.82
C MET A 21 1.48 -11.53 7.72
N PRO A 22 2.61 -11.05 8.26
CA PRO A 22 2.97 -9.64 8.07
C PRO A 22 3.06 -9.30 6.59
N LEU A 23 2.69 -8.07 6.26
CA LEU A 23 2.71 -7.63 4.87
C LEU A 23 4.09 -7.81 4.23
N SER A 24 5.14 -7.47 4.96
CA SER A 24 6.50 -7.62 4.43
C SER A 24 6.81 -9.06 4.05
N VAL A 25 6.38 -10.00 4.86
CA VAL A 25 6.58 -11.42 4.57
C VAL A 25 5.78 -11.83 3.34
N HIS A 26 4.54 -11.36 3.27
CA HIS A 26 3.68 -11.66 2.13
C HIS A 26 4.29 -11.15 0.82
N ILE A 27 4.78 -9.91 0.83
CA ILE A 27 5.42 -9.33 -0.35
C ILE A 27 6.65 -10.13 -0.76
N LYS A 28 7.48 -10.51 0.23
CA LYS A 28 8.68 -11.26 -0.08
C LYS A 28 8.34 -12.61 -0.72
N GLN A 29 7.31 -13.27 -0.22
CA GLN A 29 6.89 -14.56 -0.79
C GLN A 29 6.35 -14.39 -2.20
N MET A 30 5.54 -13.37 -2.41
CA MET A 30 4.97 -13.12 -3.75
C MET A 30 6.05 -12.83 -4.77
N VAL A 31 7.04 -12.02 -4.38
CA VAL A 31 8.15 -11.72 -5.28
C VAL A 31 8.97 -12.98 -5.56
N GLY A 32 9.18 -13.80 -4.53
CA GLY A 32 9.89 -15.06 -4.70
C GLY A 32 9.20 -15.99 -5.70
N LEU A 33 7.87 -16.06 -5.61
CA LEU A 33 7.10 -16.86 -6.56
C LEU A 33 7.23 -16.32 -7.98
N TYR A 34 7.22 -15.00 -8.10
CA TYR A 34 7.38 -14.38 -9.41
C TYR A 34 8.72 -14.78 -10.03
N PHE A 35 9.81 -14.69 -9.25
CA PHE A 35 11.11 -15.10 -9.75
C PHE A 35 11.14 -16.58 -10.13
N ALA A 36 10.48 -17.41 -9.34
CA ALA A 36 10.45 -18.85 -9.63
C ALA A 36 9.73 -19.14 -10.95
N GLN A 37 8.77 -18.31 -11.31
CA GLN A 37 7.98 -18.52 -12.52
C GLN A 37 8.63 -17.96 -13.79
N LEU A 38 9.74 -17.25 -13.65
CA LEU A 38 10.42 -16.66 -14.81
C LEU A 38 11.14 -17.70 -15.67
N ASN A 39 11.42 -18.87 -15.10
CA ASN A 39 12.08 -19.95 -15.84
C ASN A 39 13.40 -19.49 -16.49
N GLY A 40 14.20 -18.73 -15.73
CA GLY A 40 15.48 -18.26 -16.21
C GLY A 40 15.44 -16.96 -16.98
N HIS A 41 14.25 -16.43 -17.27
CA HIS A 41 14.14 -15.12 -17.90
C HIS A 41 14.43 -14.03 -16.88
N ASP A 42 14.90 -12.88 -17.36
CA ASP A 42 15.20 -11.75 -16.50
C ASP A 42 13.90 -11.05 -16.10
N ALA A 43 13.86 -10.57 -14.87
CA ALA A 43 12.78 -9.73 -14.44
C ALA A 43 12.95 -8.35 -15.07
N VAL A 44 11.84 -7.71 -15.44
CA VAL A 44 11.84 -6.37 -16.03
C VAL A 44 10.80 -5.54 -15.30
N ASP A 45 11.18 -4.32 -14.92
CA ASP A 45 10.28 -3.36 -14.27
C ASP A 45 9.63 -3.91 -13.00
N LEU A 46 10.35 -4.77 -12.29
CA LEU A 46 9.80 -5.41 -11.10
C LEU A 46 9.42 -4.40 -10.03
N TYR A 47 10.26 -3.40 -9.80
CA TYR A 47 9.98 -2.39 -8.79
C TYR A 47 8.63 -1.74 -9.05
N GLN A 48 8.42 -1.26 -10.27
CA GLN A 48 7.19 -0.57 -10.62
C GLN A 48 5.98 -1.49 -10.51
N MET A 49 6.15 -2.73 -10.91
CA MET A 49 5.06 -3.70 -10.82
C MET A 49 4.62 -3.91 -9.38
N VAL A 50 5.58 -4.14 -8.48
CA VAL A 50 5.26 -4.38 -7.07
C VAL A 50 4.69 -3.13 -6.41
N ILE A 51 5.30 -1.98 -6.66
CA ILE A 51 4.84 -0.73 -6.06
C ILE A 51 3.41 -0.42 -6.51
N SER A 52 3.09 -0.66 -7.77
CA SER A 52 1.73 -0.42 -8.27
C SER A 52 0.71 -1.33 -7.58
N GLU A 53 1.08 -2.58 -7.36
CA GLU A 53 0.17 -3.53 -6.70
C GLU A 53 -0.14 -3.14 -5.27
N VAL A 54 0.78 -2.46 -4.61
CA VAL A 54 0.59 -2.02 -3.22
C VAL A 54 -0.04 -0.63 -3.18
N GLU A 55 0.44 0.27 -4.03
CA GLU A 55 0.05 1.67 -3.97
C GLU A 55 -1.40 1.91 -4.34
N LYS A 56 -1.87 1.25 -5.39
CA LYS A 56 -3.25 1.46 -5.82
C LYS A 56 -4.27 1.10 -4.74
N PRO A 57 -4.24 -0.10 -4.16
CA PRO A 57 -5.19 -0.42 -3.10
C PRO A 57 -5.01 0.44 -1.86
N LEU A 58 -3.78 0.88 -1.58
CA LEU A 58 -3.55 1.77 -0.45
C LEU A 58 -4.28 3.10 -0.66
N LEU A 59 -4.18 3.66 -1.85
CA LEU A 59 -4.86 4.91 -2.17
C LEU A 59 -6.37 4.74 -2.14
N GLU A 60 -6.86 3.66 -2.73
CA GLU A 60 -8.30 3.40 -2.77
C GLU A 60 -8.87 3.25 -1.37
N ALA A 61 -8.22 2.47 -0.53
CA ALA A 61 -8.72 2.25 0.82
C ALA A 61 -8.71 3.54 1.64
N THR A 62 -7.67 4.37 1.46
CA THR A 62 -7.59 5.62 2.18
C THR A 62 -8.67 6.60 1.75
N LEU A 63 -8.92 6.68 0.44
CA LEU A 63 -9.99 7.53 -0.05
C LEU A 63 -11.35 7.08 0.47
N GLU A 64 -11.60 5.78 0.44
CA GLU A 64 -12.85 5.25 0.97
C GLU A 64 -13.02 5.62 2.44
N HIS A 65 -11.97 5.45 3.22
CA HIS A 65 -12.01 5.77 4.65
C HIS A 65 -12.29 7.25 4.90
N THR A 66 -11.76 8.13 4.06
CA THR A 66 -11.92 9.58 4.24
C THR A 66 -13.11 10.14 3.48
N GLY A 67 -13.97 9.29 2.93
CA GLY A 67 -15.13 9.73 2.18
C GLY A 67 -14.77 10.49 0.92
N TYR A 68 -13.65 10.13 0.31
CA TYR A 68 -13.13 10.75 -0.89
C TYR A 68 -12.72 12.21 -0.69
N ASN A 69 -12.40 12.56 0.56
CA ASN A 69 -11.85 13.87 0.86
C ASN A 69 -10.34 13.83 0.62
N GLN A 70 -9.89 14.41 -0.49
CA GLN A 70 -8.49 14.33 -0.89
C GLN A 70 -7.54 15.00 0.11
N THR A 71 -7.98 16.09 0.73
CA THR A 71 -7.15 16.75 1.73
C THR A 71 -6.89 15.83 2.92
N LYS A 72 -7.95 15.19 3.40
CA LYS A 72 -7.81 14.26 4.52
C LYS A 72 -7.01 13.02 4.12
N ALA A 73 -7.23 12.53 2.91
CA ALA A 73 -6.51 11.36 2.44
C ALA A 73 -5.01 11.65 2.33
N ALA A 74 -4.65 12.80 1.78
CA ALA A 74 -3.24 13.18 1.66
C ALA A 74 -2.59 13.26 3.03
N LYS A 75 -3.30 13.85 3.98
CA LYS A 75 -2.78 13.95 5.33
C LYS A 75 -2.56 12.57 5.95
N ALA A 76 -3.54 11.70 5.81
CA ALA A 76 -3.44 10.35 6.34
C ALA A 76 -2.28 9.58 5.74
N LEU A 77 -2.03 9.80 4.45
CA LEU A 77 -0.94 9.11 3.75
C LEU A 77 0.42 9.76 3.96
N GLY A 78 0.44 10.99 4.47
CA GLY A 78 1.70 11.71 4.60
C GLY A 78 2.20 12.27 3.29
N LEU A 79 1.28 12.57 2.36
CA LEU A 79 1.63 13.10 1.05
C LEU A 79 1.08 14.52 0.91
N SER A 80 1.70 15.29 0.02
CA SER A 80 1.10 16.57 -0.36
C SER A 80 -0.12 16.30 -1.24
N ARG A 81 -1.03 17.26 -1.29
CA ARG A 81 -2.21 17.10 -2.15
C ARG A 81 -1.83 16.94 -3.62
N SER A 82 -0.83 17.68 -4.06
CA SER A 82 -0.42 17.59 -5.47
C SER A 82 0.16 16.21 -5.78
N THR A 83 0.94 15.64 -4.86
CA THR A 83 1.46 14.30 -5.05
C THR A 83 0.34 13.27 -5.08
N LEU A 84 -0.62 13.40 -4.16
CA LEU A 84 -1.76 12.49 -4.16
C LEU A 84 -2.53 12.55 -5.46
N ARG A 85 -2.80 13.76 -5.94
CA ARG A 85 -3.55 13.92 -7.20
C ARG A 85 -2.83 13.28 -8.37
N LYS A 86 -1.51 13.44 -8.45
CA LYS A 86 -0.74 12.80 -9.52
C LYS A 86 -0.85 11.30 -9.46
N LYS A 87 -0.79 10.74 -8.25
CA LYS A 87 -0.91 9.29 -8.10
C LYS A 87 -2.30 8.80 -8.45
N LEU A 88 -3.33 9.55 -8.07
CA LEU A 88 -4.68 9.17 -8.44
C LEU A 88 -4.86 9.15 -9.95
N GLU A 89 -4.29 10.13 -10.63
CA GLU A 89 -4.33 10.16 -12.09
C GLU A 89 -3.58 8.96 -12.68
N GLN A 90 -2.42 8.67 -12.11
CA GLN A 90 -1.59 7.58 -12.59
C GLN A 90 -2.35 6.25 -12.56
N TYR A 91 -3.15 6.03 -11.53
CA TYR A 91 -3.86 4.78 -11.36
C TYR A 91 -5.31 4.84 -11.83
N GLY A 92 -5.76 5.96 -12.36
CA GLY A 92 -7.13 6.11 -12.81
C GLY A 92 -8.15 6.06 -11.70
N ILE A 93 -7.79 6.56 -10.54
CA ILE A 93 -8.67 6.59 -9.37
C ILE A 93 -9.34 7.95 -9.28
N ASN A 94 -10.62 7.97 -9.09
CA ASN A 94 -11.37 9.23 -8.94
C ASN A 94 -11.58 9.62 -7.50
#